data_20e3d079eb7c093fcebffeb857218add
#
_entry.id   20e3d079eb7c093fcebffeb857218add
#
_cell.length_a   1.000
_cell.length_b   1.000
_cell.length_c   1.000
_cell.angle_alpha   90.00
_cell.angle_beta   90.00
_cell.angle_gamma   90.00
#
_symmetry.space_group_name_H-M   'P 1'
#
loop_
_entity.id
_entity.type
_entity.pdbx_description
1 polymer ?
#
loop_
_entity_poly.entity_id
_entity_poly.type
_entity_poly.pdbx_seq_one_letter_code
_entity_poly.pdbx_strand_id
1 'polypeptide(L)'
;MFTDSAGTTPVGTPGNGSAQPVGLLLDKSQNAVGTNGAARYNLLTYSEQLDNAAWGYKNYVTVDANASTAPDGTTTADFVKETATTNYFAIAQQASYDMTTTNYTASICLKANGRDTASFGIQRTTGSYEFAYVKVDLTLGTITGQFVDAGATIVSSSITSLGSGWYRVTVTGRTGQNSYQQGPTCYIGTTSHVGDTTKGLLMWGADFRLASQAALTPTYQPITSSWAATMAGNHATQSTASARPALSALYNLLTYTEDFTNGAWGQQSCSVSANVTTAPDGTTTADKEIESASSAYHYITRTPSVENGVTYTLSVCVKAAERYKVSVFSYLFQNSEVAVNLNLSTGVVMNTPGGGGYVSHSVTSLGNGWYRVSLTGTCNATTSARNFGFTLIEDSQTTVTPYAGNGTSGIYVWGADLRVTNDGVGLPAYQRVGANTDTYDSVGFPYYLLGDGVNWKMATGNINMTVTNKVTTFMGLRRLADATDITTPYEFNYVDNAYSGSFCLFGRNYYASSAYDYSSRGSSTAEAYAPIASYPVPISNIVTGISDISAPVVTLRVNGSQIATSTASQGSGNYSNAPLTLFSRPYSPYRMFNGRNYGLIIRGAASTATEISNTETWLNGKTKAY
;
A
#
# COMPACT_ATOMS: atom_id res chain seq x y z
N MET A 1 -1.40 2.74 7.07
CA MET A 1 -1.25 4.17 6.72
C MET A 1 -2.54 4.90 7.07
N PHE A 2 -2.46 6.20 7.36
CA PHE A 2 -3.61 7.04 7.69
C PHE A 2 -3.56 8.33 6.86
N THR A 3 -4.73 8.91 6.58
CA THR A 3 -4.82 10.13 5.77
C THR A 3 -4.41 11.37 6.55
N ASP A 4 -4.51 11.35 7.88
CA ASP A 4 -4.10 12.43 8.78
C ASP A 4 -2.85 12.04 9.59
N SER A 5 -2.15 13.04 10.13
CA SER A 5 -0.92 12.83 10.92
C SER A 5 -1.17 12.34 12.34
N ALA A 6 -2.41 12.40 12.81
CA ALA A 6 -2.81 11.90 14.14
C ALA A 6 -3.15 10.41 14.13
N GLY A 7 -3.31 9.79 12.94
CA GLY A 7 -3.64 8.38 12.79
C GLY A 7 -5.10 8.07 13.12
N THR A 8 -6.01 9.01 12.91
CA THR A 8 -7.43 8.84 13.23
C THR A 8 -8.22 8.26 12.07
N THR A 9 -7.83 8.57 10.84
CA THR A 9 -8.54 8.14 9.62
C THR A 9 -7.66 7.22 8.78
N PRO A 10 -7.93 5.90 8.73
CA PRO A 10 -7.19 4.98 7.87
C PRO A 10 -7.28 5.39 6.40
N VAL A 11 -6.20 5.15 5.65
CA VAL A 11 -6.21 5.26 4.19
C VAL A 11 -7.15 4.18 3.64
N GLY A 12 -8.10 4.57 2.82
CA GLY A 12 -8.99 3.65 2.09
C GLY A 12 -8.24 2.85 1.02
N THR A 13 -8.96 2.03 0.28
CA THR A 13 -8.40 1.33 -0.88
C THR A 13 -8.16 2.35 -2.00
N PRO A 14 -6.93 2.56 -2.47
CA PRO A 14 -6.67 3.39 -3.66
C PRO A 14 -7.45 2.89 -4.87
N GLY A 15 -7.91 3.81 -5.69
CA GLY A 15 -8.73 3.48 -6.86
C GLY A 15 -10.23 3.68 -6.66
N ASN A 16 -10.72 3.91 -5.44
CA ASN A 16 -12.13 4.12 -5.12
C ASN A 16 -12.48 5.60 -4.91
N GLY A 17 -12.11 6.48 -5.84
CA GLY A 17 -12.73 7.80 -5.97
C GLY A 17 -11.91 8.99 -5.54
N SER A 18 -10.98 8.97 -4.62
CA SER A 18 -10.18 10.14 -4.23
C SER A 18 -8.70 9.80 -4.09
N ALA A 19 -7.84 10.73 -4.41
CA ALA A 19 -6.43 10.65 -4.03
C ALA A 19 -6.31 10.29 -2.54
N GLN A 20 -5.44 9.36 -2.22
CA GLN A 20 -5.25 8.87 -0.84
C GLN A 20 -4.00 9.50 -0.22
N PRO A 21 -4.08 10.77 0.26
CA PRO A 21 -2.95 11.43 0.90
C PRO A 21 -2.58 10.67 2.18
N VAL A 22 -1.27 10.52 2.42
CA VAL A 22 -0.75 9.82 3.60
C VAL A 22 -0.17 10.85 4.57
N GLY A 23 -0.88 11.10 5.67
CA GLY A 23 -0.42 11.94 6.78
C GLY A 23 0.41 11.18 7.80
N LEU A 24 0.24 9.85 7.87
CA LEU A 24 0.95 8.96 8.79
C LEU A 24 1.28 7.62 8.13
N LEU A 25 2.57 7.31 8.05
CA LEU A 25 3.14 6.04 7.62
C LEU A 25 3.71 5.31 8.82
N LEU A 26 3.09 4.20 9.21
CA LEU A 26 3.53 3.41 10.37
C LEU A 26 4.85 2.68 10.08
N ASP A 27 5.76 2.75 11.04
CA ASP A 27 6.90 1.84 11.12
C ASP A 27 6.40 0.42 11.38
N LYS A 28 6.84 -0.53 10.58
CA LYS A 28 6.49 -1.95 10.69
C LYS A 28 7.68 -2.81 11.14
N SER A 29 8.79 -2.19 11.54
CA SER A 29 9.92 -2.92 12.10
C SER A 29 9.54 -3.59 13.42
N GLN A 30 10.02 -4.81 13.62
CA GLN A 30 9.76 -5.56 14.87
C GLN A 30 10.83 -5.29 15.93
N ASN A 31 11.97 -4.70 15.56
CA ASN A 31 13.09 -4.38 16.43
C ASN A 31 13.68 -3.03 15.99
N ALA A 32 13.03 -1.94 16.33
CA ALA A 32 13.65 -0.64 16.12
C ALA A 32 14.89 -0.49 17.00
N VAL A 33 15.97 -0.04 16.39
CA VAL A 33 17.16 0.42 17.14
C VAL A 33 16.73 1.61 18.00
N GLY A 34 16.71 1.42 19.31
CA GLY A 34 16.23 2.42 20.26
C GLY A 34 14.72 2.31 20.57
N THR A 35 14.39 1.41 21.47
CA THR A 35 13.12 1.27 22.21
C THR A 35 11.82 1.73 21.53
N ASN A 36 10.93 0.78 21.24
CA ASN A 36 9.50 0.89 20.92
C ASN A 36 9.05 1.00 19.45
N GLY A 37 9.70 0.36 18.51
CA GLY A 37 9.32 0.36 17.10
C GLY A 37 8.45 -0.79 16.62
N ALA A 38 7.63 -1.41 17.45
CA ALA A 38 6.68 -2.42 16.99
C ALA A 38 5.52 -1.76 16.24
N ALA A 39 5.15 -2.31 15.06
CA ALA A 39 3.91 -1.92 14.41
C ALA A 39 2.75 -2.10 15.38
N ARG A 40 1.88 -1.10 15.50
CA ARG A 40 0.72 -1.20 16.39
C ARG A 40 -0.35 -2.06 15.73
N TYR A 41 -0.69 -3.14 16.40
CA TYR A 41 -1.80 -4.01 16.04
C TYR A 41 -2.99 -3.85 16.99
N ASN A 42 -2.72 -3.59 18.28
CA ASN A 42 -3.76 -3.38 19.27
C ASN A 42 -4.45 -2.03 19.04
N LEU A 43 -5.72 -2.06 18.70
CA LEU A 43 -6.57 -0.91 18.40
C LEU A 43 -7.07 -0.19 19.67
N LEU A 44 -6.94 -0.82 20.85
CA LEU A 44 -7.31 -0.21 22.12
C LEU A 44 -6.27 0.83 22.56
N THR A 45 -6.71 1.75 23.39
CA THR A 45 -5.86 2.67 24.17
C THR A 45 -5.91 2.28 25.64
N TYR A 46 -4.87 2.61 26.40
CA TYR A 46 -4.85 2.32 27.84
C TYR A 46 -5.20 0.87 28.16
N SER A 47 -4.54 -0.08 27.45
CA SER A 47 -4.92 -1.50 27.44
C SER A 47 -4.68 -2.24 28.78
N GLU A 48 -3.98 -1.62 29.72
CA GLU A 48 -3.72 -2.08 31.09
C GLU A 48 -4.31 -1.14 32.16
N GLN A 49 -4.99 -0.05 31.76
CA GLN A 49 -5.57 0.95 32.65
C GLN A 49 -7.08 0.99 32.43
N LEU A 50 -7.79 0.01 32.99
CA LEU A 50 -9.24 -0.12 32.81
C LEU A 50 -10.01 0.95 33.61
N ASP A 51 -9.36 1.61 34.59
CA ASP A 51 -9.86 2.79 35.29
C ASP A 51 -9.96 4.03 34.39
N ASN A 52 -9.14 4.10 33.32
CA ASN A 52 -9.06 5.24 32.40
C ASN A 52 -10.40 5.53 31.71
N ALA A 53 -10.65 6.80 31.39
CA ALA A 53 -11.86 7.27 30.70
C ALA A 53 -12.04 6.68 29.29
N ALA A 54 -10.98 6.17 28.65
CA ALA A 54 -11.05 5.45 27.38
C ALA A 54 -11.90 4.17 27.47
N TRP A 55 -11.98 3.55 28.65
CA TRP A 55 -12.91 2.47 28.96
C TRP A 55 -14.27 3.07 29.37
N GLY A 56 -14.95 3.69 28.38
CA GLY A 56 -16.11 4.52 28.60
C GLY A 56 -17.40 3.76 28.94
N TYR A 57 -17.49 2.47 28.62
CA TYR A 57 -18.63 1.64 29.01
C TYR A 57 -18.31 0.89 30.29
N LYS A 58 -18.79 1.40 31.43
CA LYS A 58 -18.69 0.80 32.77
C LYS A 58 -20.10 0.59 33.30
N ASN A 59 -20.68 -0.59 33.02
CA ASN A 59 -22.04 -0.92 33.41
C ASN A 59 -22.04 -1.57 34.79
N TYR A 60 -22.43 -0.82 35.82
CA TYR A 60 -22.51 -1.25 37.22
C TYR A 60 -21.22 -1.83 37.80
N VAL A 61 -20.06 -1.37 37.30
CA VAL A 61 -18.74 -1.74 37.80
C VAL A 61 -17.93 -0.52 38.24
N THR A 62 -17.03 -0.75 39.20
CA THR A 62 -15.95 0.18 39.58
C THR A 62 -14.60 -0.51 39.37
N VAL A 63 -13.53 0.25 39.23
CA VAL A 63 -12.19 -0.27 38.97
C VAL A 63 -11.21 0.25 40.01
N ASP A 64 -10.56 -0.67 40.72
CA ASP A 64 -9.38 -0.37 41.54
C ASP A 64 -8.15 -0.62 40.68
N ALA A 65 -7.44 0.46 40.35
CA ALA A 65 -6.27 0.40 39.49
C ALA A 65 -5.07 -0.27 40.17
N ASN A 66 -4.29 -1.03 39.41
CA ASN A 66 -3.03 -1.65 39.85
C ASN A 66 -3.17 -2.51 41.12
N ALA A 67 -4.27 -3.23 41.23
CA ALA A 67 -4.65 -3.95 42.44
C ALA A 67 -3.93 -5.29 42.64
N SER A 68 -3.26 -5.84 41.61
CA SER A 68 -2.61 -7.14 41.66
C SER A 68 -1.44 -7.26 40.70
N THR A 69 -0.63 -8.30 40.93
CA THR A 69 0.44 -8.70 39.99
C THR A 69 -0.16 -9.28 38.71
N ALA A 70 0.19 -8.71 37.58
CA ALA A 70 -0.20 -9.12 36.23
C ALA A 70 0.61 -10.35 35.73
N PRO A 71 0.23 -10.99 34.62
CA PRO A 71 0.96 -12.12 34.06
C PRO A 71 2.40 -11.82 33.64
N ASP A 72 2.75 -10.56 33.37
CA ASP A 72 4.12 -10.12 33.02
C ASP A 72 5.01 -9.87 34.24
N GLY A 73 4.46 -10.00 35.48
CA GLY A 73 5.15 -9.78 36.73
C GLY A 73 5.08 -8.34 37.27
N THR A 74 4.50 -7.41 36.52
CA THR A 74 4.27 -6.02 36.97
C THR A 74 3.04 -5.93 37.88
N THR A 75 2.93 -4.87 38.69
CA THR A 75 1.73 -4.59 39.48
C THR A 75 0.83 -3.62 38.73
N THR A 76 0.25 -4.10 37.61
CA THR A 76 -0.58 -3.31 36.70
C THR A 76 -1.93 -3.96 36.39
N ALA A 77 -2.28 -5.05 37.07
CA ALA A 77 -3.58 -5.66 36.91
C ALA A 77 -4.64 -4.91 37.73
N ASP A 78 -5.75 -4.57 37.09
CA ASP A 78 -6.86 -3.85 37.70
C ASP A 78 -7.88 -4.82 38.29
N PHE A 79 -8.51 -4.42 39.41
CA PHE A 79 -9.63 -5.14 39.98
C PHE A 79 -10.95 -4.47 39.55
N VAL A 80 -11.68 -5.11 38.65
CA VAL A 80 -13.01 -4.68 38.19
C VAL A 80 -14.06 -5.32 39.10
N LYS A 81 -14.73 -4.48 39.90
CA LYS A 81 -15.68 -4.86 40.96
C LYS A 81 -17.11 -4.56 40.59
N GLU A 82 -18.01 -5.35 41.12
CA GLU A 82 -19.45 -5.15 41.03
C GLU A 82 -19.91 -3.97 41.92
N THR A 83 -21.03 -3.33 41.56
CA THR A 83 -21.79 -2.46 42.46
C THR A 83 -22.91 -3.24 43.15
N ALA A 84 -23.47 -2.70 44.27
CA ALA A 84 -24.50 -3.36 45.07
C ALA A 84 -25.90 -3.26 44.40
N THR A 85 -26.03 -3.80 43.19
CA THR A 85 -27.28 -3.83 42.41
C THR A 85 -27.53 -5.24 41.86
N THR A 86 -28.74 -5.52 41.40
CA THR A 86 -29.02 -6.75 40.62
C THR A 86 -28.98 -6.39 39.15
N ASN A 87 -27.91 -6.77 38.45
CA ASN A 87 -27.73 -6.42 37.02
C ASN A 87 -26.70 -7.32 36.33
N TYR A 88 -26.40 -6.97 35.07
CA TYR A 88 -25.19 -7.39 34.34
C TYR A 88 -24.07 -6.42 34.63
N PHE A 89 -22.90 -6.91 34.97
CA PHE A 89 -21.72 -6.13 35.34
C PHE A 89 -20.72 -6.22 34.20
N ALA A 90 -20.39 -5.07 33.55
CA ALA A 90 -19.57 -5.13 32.35
C ALA A 90 -18.63 -3.91 32.20
N ILE A 91 -17.51 -4.14 31.52
CA ILE A 91 -16.58 -3.09 31.11
C ILE A 91 -16.20 -3.29 29.63
N ALA A 92 -16.13 -2.18 28.88
CA ALA A 92 -15.72 -2.19 27.48
C ALA A 92 -14.99 -0.92 27.06
N GLN A 93 -14.11 -1.07 26.08
CA GLN A 93 -13.64 0.03 25.25
C GLN A 93 -14.16 -0.14 23.83
N GLN A 94 -14.83 0.90 23.32
CA GLN A 94 -15.58 0.83 22.08
C GLN A 94 -15.27 2.03 21.19
N ALA A 95 -15.28 1.80 19.88
CA ALA A 95 -15.16 2.82 18.85
C ALA A 95 -15.98 2.42 17.62
N SER A 96 -16.02 3.29 16.62
CA SER A 96 -16.69 2.97 15.36
C SER A 96 -15.77 2.13 14.49
N TYR A 97 -16.09 0.83 14.35
CA TYR A 97 -15.40 -0.12 13.47
C TYR A 97 -16.36 -0.63 12.40
N ASP A 98 -15.84 -0.91 11.19
CA ASP A 98 -16.62 -1.66 10.18
C ASP A 98 -16.47 -3.15 10.42
N MET A 99 -17.55 -3.75 10.91
CA MET A 99 -17.67 -5.18 11.19
C MET A 99 -18.70 -5.88 10.29
N THR A 100 -19.12 -5.29 9.19
CA THR A 100 -20.06 -5.93 8.25
C THR A 100 -19.49 -7.21 7.65
N THR A 101 -18.23 -7.16 7.21
CA THR A 101 -17.51 -8.29 6.62
C THR A 101 -16.16 -8.55 7.28
N THR A 102 -15.62 -7.58 8.01
CA THR A 102 -14.29 -7.64 8.63
C THR A 102 -14.34 -8.28 9.99
N ASN A 103 -13.57 -9.36 10.17
CA ASN A 103 -13.41 -10.00 11.46
C ASN A 103 -12.27 -9.35 12.27
N TYR A 104 -12.48 -9.27 13.59
CA TYR A 104 -11.50 -8.79 14.56
C TYR A 104 -11.20 -9.87 15.59
N THR A 105 -10.03 -9.80 16.21
CA THR A 105 -9.65 -10.64 17.34
C THR A 105 -9.57 -9.78 18.59
N ALA A 106 -10.39 -10.09 19.57
CA ALA A 106 -10.37 -9.53 20.92
C ALA A 106 -9.70 -10.50 21.89
N SER A 107 -8.85 -10.02 22.79
CA SER A 107 -8.34 -10.83 23.90
C SER A 107 -8.14 -10.02 25.17
N ILE A 108 -8.23 -10.68 26.32
CA ILE A 108 -7.99 -10.12 27.65
C ILE A 108 -7.45 -11.21 28.60
N CYS A 109 -6.65 -10.81 29.57
CA CYS A 109 -6.25 -11.69 30.67
C CYS A 109 -7.19 -11.52 31.86
N LEU A 110 -7.75 -12.63 32.34
CA LEU A 110 -8.69 -12.69 33.46
C LEU A 110 -8.17 -13.62 34.55
N LYS A 111 -8.43 -13.23 35.81
CA LYS A 111 -8.21 -14.07 36.97
C LYS A 111 -9.36 -13.90 37.96
N ALA A 112 -9.77 -15.00 38.55
CA ALA A 112 -10.82 -15.02 39.59
C ALA A 112 -10.43 -14.16 40.80
N ASN A 113 -11.38 -13.31 41.27
CA ASN A 113 -11.27 -12.57 42.51
C ASN A 113 -12.65 -12.40 43.15
N GLY A 114 -13.15 -13.43 43.80
CA GLY A 114 -14.49 -13.49 44.35
C GLY A 114 -15.59 -13.84 43.33
N ARG A 115 -15.30 -13.76 42.04
CA ARG A 115 -16.06 -14.34 40.91
C ARG A 115 -15.11 -15.21 40.08
N ASP A 116 -15.63 -16.29 39.55
CA ASP A 116 -14.89 -17.29 38.81
C ASP A 116 -15.38 -17.52 37.39
N THR A 117 -16.45 -16.85 37.02
CA THR A 117 -17.03 -16.92 35.66
C THR A 117 -17.06 -15.55 34.98
N ALA A 118 -16.89 -15.55 33.66
CA ALA A 118 -16.96 -14.34 32.82
C ALA A 118 -17.64 -14.63 31.48
N SER A 119 -18.08 -13.57 30.82
CA SER A 119 -18.37 -13.59 29.39
C SER A 119 -17.51 -12.55 28.69
N PHE A 120 -16.80 -12.95 27.63
CA PHE A 120 -15.90 -12.07 26.91
C PHE A 120 -16.07 -12.19 25.38
N GLY A 121 -16.02 -11.09 24.69
CA GLY A 121 -16.12 -11.07 23.23
C GLY A 121 -16.28 -9.68 22.64
N ILE A 122 -16.95 -9.59 21.50
CA ILE A 122 -17.19 -8.35 20.76
C ILE A 122 -18.67 -8.00 20.88
N GLN A 123 -18.94 -6.74 21.21
CA GLN A 123 -20.30 -6.24 21.39
C GLN A 123 -20.50 -4.89 20.73
N ARG A 124 -21.70 -4.68 20.18
CA ARG A 124 -22.25 -3.38 19.82
C ARG A 124 -23.17 -2.88 20.94
N THR A 125 -23.01 -1.63 21.37
CA THR A 125 -23.80 -1.04 22.47
C THR A 125 -24.69 0.12 22.05
N THR A 126 -24.57 0.65 20.84
CA THR A 126 -25.44 1.71 20.32
C THR A 126 -26.43 1.14 19.30
N GLY A 127 -27.68 1.57 19.39
CA GLY A 127 -28.79 0.97 18.65
C GLY A 127 -29.29 -0.31 19.33
N SER A 128 -29.57 -1.36 18.57
CA SER A 128 -29.86 -2.69 19.14
C SER A 128 -28.56 -3.35 19.58
N TYR A 129 -28.52 -3.95 20.75
CA TYR A 129 -27.37 -4.72 21.20
C TYR A 129 -27.15 -5.92 20.28
N GLU A 130 -25.88 -6.20 19.96
CA GLU A 130 -25.46 -7.39 19.23
C GLU A 130 -24.21 -7.96 19.87
N PHE A 131 -24.15 -9.27 20.01
CA PHE A 131 -23.17 -9.99 20.80
C PHE A 131 -22.52 -11.11 20.01
N ALA A 132 -21.19 -11.22 20.14
CA ALA A 132 -20.38 -12.36 19.75
C ALA A 132 -19.41 -12.66 20.89
N TYR A 133 -19.83 -13.42 21.90
CA TYR A 133 -18.99 -13.70 23.07
C TYR A 133 -19.00 -15.17 23.52
N VAL A 134 -17.97 -15.55 24.26
CA VAL A 134 -17.83 -16.84 24.94
C VAL A 134 -18.06 -16.68 26.44
N LYS A 135 -18.58 -17.74 27.07
CA LYS A 135 -18.67 -17.90 28.53
C LYS A 135 -17.51 -18.74 29.00
N VAL A 136 -16.83 -18.30 30.04
CA VAL A 136 -15.64 -18.97 30.58
C VAL A 136 -15.79 -19.24 32.08
N ASP A 137 -15.23 -20.35 32.49
CA ASP A 137 -15.00 -20.71 33.89
C ASP A 137 -13.49 -20.62 34.18
N LEU A 138 -13.11 -19.70 35.07
CA LEU A 138 -11.73 -19.40 35.43
C LEU A 138 -11.18 -20.39 36.51
N THR A 139 -12.03 -21.17 37.15
CA THR A 139 -11.58 -22.27 38.06
C THR A 139 -11.13 -23.47 37.25
N LEU A 140 -11.92 -23.80 36.22
CA LEU A 140 -11.63 -24.95 35.34
C LEU A 140 -10.71 -24.57 34.17
N GLY A 141 -10.59 -23.27 33.84
CA GLY A 141 -9.83 -22.79 32.66
C GLY A 141 -10.47 -23.23 31.34
N THR A 142 -11.80 -23.26 31.26
CA THR A 142 -12.52 -23.78 30.10
C THR A 142 -13.56 -22.79 29.57
N ILE A 143 -13.85 -22.88 28.26
CA ILE A 143 -15.01 -22.22 27.63
C ILE A 143 -16.22 -23.13 27.89
N THR A 144 -17.25 -22.59 28.57
CA THR A 144 -18.45 -23.32 28.97
C THR A 144 -19.64 -23.10 28.02
N GLY A 145 -19.51 -22.15 27.10
CA GLY A 145 -20.54 -21.85 26.09
C GLY A 145 -20.23 -20.59 25.29
N GLN A 146 -21.09 -20.30 24.34
CA GLN A 146 -21.03 -19.07 23.55
C GLN A 146 -22.43 -18.49 23.34
N PHE A 147 -22.47 -17.19 23.02
CA PHE A 147 -23.68 -16.49 22.63
C PHE A 147 -23.37 -15.64 21.41
N VAL A 148 -24.19 -15.81 20.35
CA VAL A 148 -24.01 -15.13 19.06
C VAL A 148 -25.38 -14.68 18.56
N ASP A 149 -25.58 -13.39 18.38
CA ASP A 149 -26.82 -12.84 17.83
C ASP A 149 -26.92 -13.04 16.33
N ALA A 150 -28.13 -12.87 15.79
CA ALA A 150 -28.38 -12.93 14.35
C ALA A 150 -27.59 -11.81 13.63
N GLY A 151 -26.71 -12.18 12.68
CA GLY A 151 -25.82 -11.25 11.98
C GLY A 151 -24.40 -11.19 12.56
N ALA A 152 -24.22 -11.50 13.84
CA ALA A 152 -22.89 -11.64 14.44
C ALA A 152 -22.24 -13.00 14.08
N THR A 153 -20.95 -13.11 14.27
CA THR A 153 -20.20 -14.35 13.97
C THR A 153 -19.03 -14.50 14.94
N ILE A 154 -18.85 -15.72 15.48
CA ILE A 154 -17.58 -16.17 16.09
C ILE A 154 -16.90 -17.11 15.10
N VAL A 155 -15.69 -16.77 14.68
CA VAL A 155 -14.85 -17.59 13.78
C VAL A 155 -14.03 -18.59 14.59
N SER A 156 -13.46 -18.13 15.71
CA SER A 156 -12.69 -18.96 16.64
C SER A 156 -12.67 -18.37 18.03
N SER A 157 -12.43 -19.21 19.02
CA SER A 157 -12.25 -18.79 20.40
C SER A 157 -11.28 -19.73 21.13
N SER A 158 -10.58 -19.21 22.14
CA SER A 158 -9.68 -19.99 22.98
C SER A 158 -9.56 -19.40 24.38
N ILE A 159 -9.20 -20.26 25.33
CA ILE A 159 -8.75 -19.89 26.67
C ILE A 159 -7.41 -20.57 26.92
N THR A 160 -6.40 -19.82 27.35
CA THR A 160 -5.04 -20.31 27.54
C THR A 160 -4.55 -19.94 28.94
N SER A 161 -4.09 -20.88 29.71
CA SER A 161 -3.50 -20.65 31.04
C SER A 161 -2.16 -19.92 30.89
N LEU A 162 -1.96 -18.89 31.70
CA LEU A 162 -0.72 -18.11 31.82
C LEU A 162 0.00 -18.40 33.16
N GLY A 163 -0.51 -19.34 33.94
CA GLY A 163 -0.02 -19.63 35.30
C GLY A 163 -0.64 -18.72 36.37
N SER A 164 -0.42 -19.06 37.63
CA SER A 164 -0.86 -18.29 38.80
C SER A 164 -2.36 -17.93 38.84
N GLY A 165 -3.21 -18.74 38.18
CA GLY A 165 -4.65 -18.50 38.05
C GLY A 165 -5.06 -17.50 36.99
N TRP A 166 -4.12 -17.00 36.16
CA TRP A 166 -4.40 -16.13 35.01
C TRP A 166 -4.71 -16.94 33.75
N TYR A 167 -5.69 -16.48 33.01
CA TYR A 167 -6.10 -17.04 31.72
C TYR A 167 -6.23 -15.92 30.68
N ARG A 168 -5.66 -16.13 29.49
CA ARG A 168 -5.95 -15.29 28.33
C ARG A 168 -7.16 -15.87 27.58
N VAL A 169 -8.21 -15.10 27.49
CA VAL A 169 -9.41 -15.42 26.71
C VAL A 169 -9.32 -14.67 25.37
N THR A 170 -9.52 -15.36 24.27
CA THR A 170 -9.45 -14.81 22.92
C THR A 170 -10.69 -15.17 22.13
N VAL A 171 -11.27 -14.20 21.42
CA VAL A 171 -12.43 -14.38 20.53
C VAL A 171 -12.14 -13.68 19.21
N THR A 172 -12.28 -14.40 18.10
CA THR A 172 -12.21 -13.84 16.74
C THR A 172 -13.61 -13.88 16.13
N GLY A 173 -14.09 -12.73 15.66
CA GLY A 173 -15.43 -12.61 15.12
C GLY A 173 -15.78 -11.18 14.71
N ARG A 174 -17.09 -10.94 14.55
CA ARG A 174 -17.67 -9.63 14.22
C ARG A 174 -19.13 -9.55 14.68
N THR A 175 -19.68 -8.33 14.78
CA THR A 175 -21.11 -8.10 15.06
C THR A 175 -21.98 -8.05 13.79
N GLY A 176 -21.40 -7.93 12.60
CA GLY A 176 -22.12 -7.79 11.34
C GLY A 176 -22.58 -6.36 11.03
N GLN A 177 -22.13 -5.36 11.78
CA GLN A 177 -22.59 -3.97 11.70
C GLN A 177 -21.47 -2.99 11.35
N ASN A 178 -21.88 -1.82 10.84
CA ASN A 178 -20.97 -0.71 10.51
C ASN A 178 -21.43 0.56 11.26
N SER A 179 -20.47 1.47 11.50
CA SER A 179 -20.71 2.83 12.01
C SER A 179 -21.34 2.94 13.41
N TYR A 180 -21.29 1.89 14.22
CA TYR A 180 -21.75 1.88 15.60
C TYR A 180 -20.58 1.78 16.59
N GLN A 181 -20.83 2.19 17.85
CA GLN A 181 -19.88 1.93 18.94
C GLN A 181 -19.86 0.44 19.22
N GLN A 182 -18.72 -0.19 18.96
CA GLN A 182 -18.51 -1.62 19.12
C GLN A 182 -17.05 -1.92 19.48
N GLY A 183 -16.83 -3.05 20.15
CA GLY A 183 -15.49 -3.43 20.58
C GLY A 183 -15.48 -4.54 21.63
N PRO A 184 -14.31 -4.82 22.23
CA PRO A 184 -14.19 -5.86 23.25
C PRO A 184 -14.96 -5.48 24.51
N THR A 185 -15.73 -6.42 25.00
CA THR A 185 -16.54 -6.27 26.22
C THR A 185 -16.32 -7.49 27.11
N CYS A 186 -16.09 -7.24 28.40
CA CYS A 186 -15.98 -8.27 29.43
C CYS A 186 -17.10 -8.10 30.46
N TYR A 187 -17.85 -9.17 30.69
CA TYR A 187 -18.86 -9.28 31.74
C TYR A 187 -18.32 -10.09 32.90
N ILE A 188 -18.57 -9.65 34.13
CA ILE A 188 -18.38 -10.42 35.34
C ILE A 188 -19.58 -11.37 35.45
N GLY A 189 -19.32 -12.67 35.46
CA GLY A 189 -20.37 -13.69 35.40
C GLY A 189 -20.93 -13.93 34.00
N THR A 190 -21.89 -14.84 33.91
CA THR A 190 -22.53 -15.27 32.65
C THR A 190 -24.01 -14.92 32.56
N THR A 191 -24.59 -14.39 33.64
CA THR A 191 -25.99 -13.98 33.78
C THR A 191 -26.11 -12.74 34.67
N SER A 192 -27.27 -12.07 34.66
CA SER A 192 -27.61 -11.09 35.68
C SER A 192 -27.67 -11.73 37.07
N HIS A 193 -27.09 -11.06 38.06
CA HIS A 193 -27.06 -11.54 39.45
C HIS A 193 -27.02 -10.36 40.44
N VAL A 194 -27.16 -10.66 41.74
CA VAL A 194 -27.01 -9.67 42.80
C VAL A 194 -25.52 -9.36 42.97
N GLY A 195 -25.16 -8.09 42.83
CA GLY A 195 -23.78 -7.63 42.93
C GLY A 195 -23.29 -7.55 44.38
N ASP A 196 -21.99 -7.73 44.52
CA ASP A 196 -21.25 -7.64 45.77
C ASP A 196 -20.00 -6.77 45.55
N THR A 197 -19.94 -5.64 46.23
CA THR A 197 -18.87 -4.62 46.06
C THR A 197 -17.47 -5.13 46.41
N THR A 198 -17.36 -6.32 47.01
CA THR A 198 -16.08 -6.98 47.34
C THR A 198 -15.67 -8.03 46.30
N LYS A 199 -16.55 -8.32 45.31
CA LYS A 199 -16.33 -9.35 44.32
C LYS A 199 -16.19 -8.78 42.90
N GLY A 200 -15.46 -9.51 42.06
CA GLY A 200 -15.25 -9.17 40.69
C GLY A 200 -14.17 -10.06 40.04
N LEU A 201 -13.47 -9.50 39.07
CA LEU A 201 -12.38 -10.16 38.37
C LEU A 201 -11.15 -9.25 38.33
N LEU A 202 -9.96 -9.86 38.44
CA LEU A 202 -8.74 -9.18 38.04
C LEU A 202 -8.63 -9.25 36.52
N MET A 203 -8.36 -8.11 35.90
CA MET A 203 -8.28 -7.93 34.45
C MET A 203 -6.98 -7.24 34.04
N TRP A 204 -6.38 -7.67 32.93
CA TRP A 204 -5.15 -7.10 32.44
C TRP A 204 -4.96 -7.36 30.95
N GLY A 205 -4.23 -6.47 30.26
CA GLY A 205 -3.66 -6.74 28.96
C GLY A 205 -4.70 -6.98 27.88
N ALA A 206 -5.68 -6.09 27.75
CA ALA A 206 -6.68 -6.14 26.70
C ALA A 206 -6.07 -5.82 25.34
N ASP A 207 -6.43 -6.61 24.31
CA ASP A 207 -5.95 -6.46 22.93
C ASP A 207 -7.11 -6.64 21.95
N PHE A 208 -7.17 -5.76 20.96
CA PHE A 208 -8.17 -5.80 19.90
C PHE A 208 -7.53 -5.44 18.57
N ARG A 209 -7.58 -6.32 17.59
CA ARG A 209 -6.91 -6.17 16.30
C ARG A 209 -7.69 -6.79 15.16
N LEU A 210 -7.31 -6.49 13.91
CA LEU A 210 -7.82 -7.21 12.75
C LEU A 210 -7.50 -8.72 12.87
N ALA A 211 -8.44 -9.59 12.49
CA ALA A 211 -8.24 -11.04 12.55
C ALA A 211 -7.05 -11.51 11.70
N SER A 212 -6.76 -10.84 10.58
CA SER A 212 -5.56 -11.08 9.76
C SER A 212 -4.23 -10.81 10.48
N GLN A 213 -4.29 -10.12 11.63
CA GLN A 213 -3.13 -9.79 12.46
C GLN A 213 -3.09 -10.62 13.75
N ALA A 214 -4.05 -11.54 13.96
CA ALA A 214 -4.17 -12.32 15.19
C ALA A 214 -2.95 -13.22 15.46
N ALA A 215 -2.35 -13.77 14.39
CA ALA A 215 -1.18 -14.64 14.49
C ALA A 215 0.16 -13.88 14.61
N LEU A 216 0.14 -12.54 14.54
CA LEU A 216 1.35 -11.73 14.66
C LEU A 216 1.80 -11.64 16.12
N THR A 217 3.10 -11.71 16.34
CA THR A 217 3.71 -11.53 17.67
C THR A 217 4.04 -10.05 17.92
N PRO A 218 3.93 -9.58 19.18
CA PRO A 218 3.44 -10.31 20.35
C PRO A 218 1.92 -10.53 20.29
N THR A 219 1.45 -11.62 20.93
CA THR A 219 0.02 -11.93 21.07
C THR A 219 -0.75 -10.90 21.90
N TYR A 220 -0.06 -10.12 22.67
CA TYR A 220 -0.53 -8.95 23.38
C TYR A 220 0.43 -7.78 23.16
N GLN A 221 -0.11 -6.62 22.84
CA GLN A 221 0.64 -5.38 22.67
C GLN A 221 0.15 -4.32 23.66
N PRO A 222 0.96 -3.96 24.68
CA PRO A 222 0.58 -2.96 25.68
C PRO A 222 0.46 -1.57 25.05
N ILE A 223 -0.60 -0.87 25.36
CA ILE A 223 -0.87 0.50 24.94
C ILE A 223 -1.16 1.36 26.18
N THR A 224 -0.27 2.29 26.48
CA THR A 224 -0.27 3.06 27.73
C THR A 224 -0.91 4.45 27.62
N SER A 225 -1.32 4.89 26.42
CA SER A 225 -1.88 6.23 26.22
C SER A 225 -2.76 6.30 24.97
N SER A 226 -3.20 7.48 24.60
CA SER A 226 -3.93 7.70 23.35
C SER A 226 -3.09 7.31 22.12
N TRP A 227 -3.76 7.07 21.01
CA TRP A 227 -3.13 6.60 19.75
C TRP A 227 -1.88 7.40 19.35
N ALA A 228 -1.94 8.72 19.47
CA ALA A 228 -0.83 9.60 19.09
C ALA A 228 0.38 9.49 20.05
N ALA A 229 0.16 9.23 21.32
CA ALA A 229 1.23 9.20 22.34
C ALA A 229 1.87 7.80 22.49
N THR A 230 1.16 6.71 22.11
CA THR A 230 1.68 5.33 22.12
C THR A 230 2.43 4.95 20.86
N MET A 231 2.40 5.80 19.86
CA MET A 231 3.19 5.60 18.66
C MET A 231 4.65 6.03 18.89
N ALA A 232 5.29 5.49 19.92
CA ALA A 232 6.74 5.56 20.11
C ALA A 232 7.45 4.63 19.10
N GLY A 233 7.03 4.65 17.84
CA GLY A 233 7.69 4.04 16.72
C GLY A 233 8.33 5.11 15.85
N ASN A 234 9.20 4.70 14.96
CA ASN A 234 9.84 5.59 13.99
C ASN A 234 8.86 5.93 12.85
N HIS A 235 7.62 6.31 13.20
CA HIS A 235 6.58 6.63 12.23
C HIS A 235 6.90 7.91 11.49
N ALA A 236 6.71 7.90 10.17
CA ALA A 236 6.82 9.11 9.38
C ALA A 236 5.47 9.83 9.32
N THR A 237 5.48 11.13 9.57
CA THR A 237 4.29 11.98 9.61
C THR A 237 4.40 13.17 8.67
N GLN A 238 3.24 13.68 8.22
CA GLN A 238 3.09 14.94 7.49
C GLN A 238 1.80 15.63 7.94
N SER A 239 1.94 16.71 8.70
CA SER A 239 0.81 17.49 9.22
C SER A 239 0.15 18.37 8.15
N THR A 240 0.95 18.95 7.24
CA THR A 240 0.46 19.81 6.17
C THR A 240 -0.22 18.98 5.08
N ALA A 241 -1.53 19.13 4.92
CA ALA A 241 -2.33 18.31 4.01
C ALA A 241 -1.85 18.37 2.55
N SER A 242 -1.48 19.56 2.04
CA SER A 242 -0.99 19.76 0.68
C SER A 242 0.42 19.20 0.41
N ALA A 243 1.15 18.80 1.46
CA ALA A 243 2.49 18.25 1.37
C ALA A 243 2.53 16.74 1.64
N ARG A 244 1.38 16.06 1.71
CA ARG A 244 1.27 14.62 1.97
C ARG A 244 1.53 13.82 0.70
N PRO A 245 2.46 12.86 0.72
CA PRO A 245 2.59 11.87 -0.35
C PRO A 245 1.30 11.08 -0.53
N ALA A 246 1.05 10.58 -1.74
CA ALA A 246 -0.15 9.80 -2.04
C ALA A 246 0.14 8.30 -2.11
N LEU A 247 -0.68 7.48 -1.44
CA LEU A 247 -0.73 6.05 -1.69
C LEU A 247 -1.48 5.78 -2.99
N SER A 248 -0.88 5.03 -3.90
CA SER A 248 -1.43 4.73 -5.22
C SER A 248 -1.05 3.33 -5.69
N ALA A 249 -1.77 2.82 -6.67
CA ALA A 249 -1.45 1.65 -7.48
C ALA A 249 -1.83 1.90 -8.95
N LEU A 250 -1.78 3.16 -9.40
CA LEU A 250 -2.11 3.55 -10.77
C LEU A 250 -0.91 3.35 -11.70
N TYR A 251 -1.09 2.53 -12.71
CA TYR A 251 -0.08 2.20 -13.74
C TYR A 251 -0.53 2.57 -15.15
N ASN A 252 -1.81 2.39 -15.48
CA ASN A 252 -2.36 2.78 -16.78
C ASN A 252 -2.47 4.31 -16.86
N LEU A 253 -1.87 4.90 -17.87
CA LEU A 253 -1.79 6.36 -18.08
C LEU A 253 -3.04 6.93 -18.78
N LEU A 254 -4.00 6.07 -19.13
CA LEU A 254 -5.24 6.48 -19.79
C LEU A 254 -6.37 6.64 -18.76
N THR A 255 -7.37 7.44 -19.14
CA THR A 255 -8.68 7.50 -18.48
C THR A 255 -9.76 7.01 -19.44
N TYR A 256 -10.94 6.67 -18.92
CA TYR A 256 -12.06 6.16 -19.72
C TYR A 256 -11.66 4.95 -20.57
N THR A 257 -10.98 4.00 -19.94
CA THR A 257 -10.31 2.89 -20.66
C THR A 257 -11.25 1.82 -21.20
N GLU A 258 -12.54 1.89 -20.83
CA GLU A 258 -13.64 1.05 -21.34
C GLU A 258 -14.78 1.86 -21.96
N ASP A 259 -14.72 3.20 -21.88
CA ASP A 259 -15.75 4.11 -22.42
C ASP A 259 -15.17 4.88 -23.61
N PHE A 260 -15.29 4.32 -24.80
CA PHE A 260 -14.83 4.94 -26.05
C PHE A 260 -15.84 5.96 -26.63
N THR A 261 -17.01 6.12 -25.98
CA THR A 261 -17.96 7.22 -26.28
C THR A 261 -17.50 8.54 -25.72
N ASN A 262 -16.64 8.50 -24.68
CA ASN A 262 -16.18 9.70 -24.01
C ASN A 262 -15.35 10.61 -24.93
N GLY A 263 -15.53 11.93 -24.82
CA GLY A 263 -14.80 12.94 -25.61
C GLY A 263 -13.28 12.95 -25.42
N ALA A 264 -12.74 12.16 -24.49
CA ALA A 264 -11.31 11.89 -24.37
C ALA A 264 -10.78 11.04 -25.54
N TRP A 265 -11.64 10.29 -26.21
CA TRP A 265 -11.37 9.51 -27.41
C TRP A 265 -11.85 10.26 -28.65
N GLY A 266 -10.93 10.61 -29.52
CA GLY A 266 -11.26 11.21 -30.82
C GLY A 266 -11.85 10.16 -31.76
N GLN A 267 -12.98 10.45 -32.38
CA GLN A 267 -13.66 9.61 -33.35
C GLN A 267 -13.60 10.26 -34.73
N GLN A 268 -13.12 9.53 -35.72
CA GLN A 268 -13.02 10.04 -37.09
C GLN A 268 -13.79 9.12 -38.05
N SER A 269 -14.82 9.69 -38.68
CA SER A 269 -15.69 8.97 -39.62
C SER A 269 -16.23 7.63 -39.06
N CYS A 270 -16.42 7.56 -37.76
CA CYS A 270 -17.04 6.45 -37.04
C CYS A 270 -17.91 6.97 -35.90
N SER A 271 -18.70 6.10 -35.34
CA SER A 271 -19.44 6.31 -34.10
C SER A 271 -19.18 5.13 -33.16
N VAL A 272 -19.54 5.29 -31.87
CA VAL A 272 -19.39 4.24 -30.87
C VAL A 272 -20.73 3.97 -30.22
N SER A 273 -21.09 2.68 -30.13
CA SER A 273 -22.19 2.18 -29.30
C SER A 273 -21.62 1.55 -28.04
N ALA A 274 -21.98 2.11 -26.88
CA ALA A 274 -21.46 1.70 -25.59
C ALA A 274 -22.09 0.39 -25.08
N ASN A 275 -21.27 -0.45 -24.43
CA ASN A 275 -21.70 -1.59 -23.62
C ASN A 275 -22.57 -2.61 -24.37
N VAL A 276 -22.22 -2.93 -25.59
CA VAL A 276 -23.06 -3.74 -26.50
C VAL A 276 -22.77 -5.24 -26.47
N THR A 277 -21.64 -5.68 -25.87
CA THR A 277 -21.27 -7.10 -25.80
C THR A 277 -20.47 -7.42 -24.55
N THR A 278 -20.35 -8.74 -24.28
CA THR A 278 -19.54 -9.23 -23.16
C THR A 278 -18.05 -9.05 -23.44
N ALA A 279 -17.38 -8.35 -22.56
CA ALA A 279 -15.94 -8.10 -22.54
C ALA A 279 -15.13 -9.34 -22.09
N PRO A 280 -13.80 -9.32 -22.25
CA PRO A 280 -12.94 -10.43 -21.81
C PRO A 280 -13.00 -10.74 -20.30
N ASP A 281 -13.37 -9.77 -19.47
CA ASP A 281 -13.54 -9.93 -18.02
C ASP A 281 -14.91 -10.50 -17.60
N GLY A 282 -15.81 -10.74 -18.56
CA GLY A 282 -17.15 -11.26 -18.35
C GLY A 282 -18.22 -10.20 -18.09
N THR A 283 -17.86 -8.92 -18.00
CA THR A 283 -18.82 -7.81 -17.87
C THR A 283 -19.40 -7.40 -19.22
N THR A 284 -20.55 -6.73 -19.23
CA THR A 284 -21.13 -6.16 -20.47
C THR A 284 -20.70 -4.70 -20.59
N THR A 285 -19.39 -4.48 -20.82
CA THR A 285 -18.76 -3.17 -20.91
C THR A 285 -17.97 -2.94 -22.19
N ALA A 286 -18.04 -3.88 -23.15
CA ALA A 286 -17.37 -3.71 -24.42
C ALA A 286 -18.21 -2.88 -25.38
N ASP A 287 -17.56 -1.89 -26.00
CA ASP A 287 -18.15 -0.95 -26.96
C ASP A 287 -18.01 -1.49 -28.40
N LYS A 288 -18.81 -0.97 -29.30
CA LYS A 288 -18.70 -1.22 -30.75
C LYS A 288 -18.30 0.07 -31.48
N GLU A 289 -17.14 0.06 -32.13
CA GLU A 289 -16.80 1.04 -33.16
C GLU A 289 -17.60 0.71 -34.43
N ILE A 290 -18.29 1.70 -35.00
CA ILE A 290 -19.15 1.57 -36.17
C ILE A 290 -18.66 2.55 -37.25
N GLU A 291 -18.33 2.07 -38.42
CA GLU A 291 -17.93 2.89 -39.56
C GLU A 291 -19.07 3.82 -40.03
N SER A 292 -18.75 5.02 -40.47
CA SER A 292 -19.70 5.88 -41.18
C SER A 292 -19.86 5.46 -42.64
N ALA A 293 -20.91 5.92 -43.32
CA ALA A 293 -21.11 5.66 -44.77
C ALA A 293 -20.19 6.47 -45.68
N SER A 294 -19.34 7.36 -45.14
CA SER A 294 -18.44 8.18 -45.94
C SER A 294 -17.24 7.41 -46.48
N SER A 295 -16.68 7.85 -47.59
CA SER A 295 -15.41 7.32 -48.12
C SER A 295 -14.26 8.00 -47.35
N ALA A 296 -13.77 7.31 -46.29
CA ALA A 296 -12.81 7.87 -45.35
C ALA A 296 -12.03 6.77 -44.63
N TYR A 297 -11.07 7.14 -43.79
CA TYR A 297 -10.54 6.31 -42.72
C TYR A 297 -11.53 6.31 -41.56
N HIS A 298 -11.78 5.15 -40.95
CA HIS A 298 -12.70 4.99 -39.81
C HIS A 298 -11.87 4.57 -38.60
N TYR A 299 -11.68 5.49 -37.62
CA TYR A 299 -10.78 5.20 -36.51
C TYR A 299 -11.14 5.93 -35.22
N ILE A 300 -10.69 5.35 -34.11
CA ILE A 300 -10.71 5.94 -32.78
C ILE A 300 -9.27 6.20 -32.33
N THR A 301 -9.04 7.37 -31.73
CA THR A 301 -7.70 7.81 -31.29
C THR A 301 -7.67 8.36 -29.87
N ARG A 302 -6.50 8.28 -29.26
CA ARG A 302 -6.16 8.91 -27.99
C ARG A 302 -4.82 9.65 -28.11
N THR A 303 -4.71 10.81 -27.48
CA THR A 303 -3.51 11.65 -27.47
C THR A 303 -3.00 11.81 -26.04
N PRO A 304 -2.24 10.84 -25.49
CA PRO A 304 -1.67 10.92 -24.16
C PRO A 304 -0.39 11.75 -24.13
N SER A 305 0.04 12.18 -22.93
CA SER A 305 1.38 12.72 -22.73
C SER A 305 2.40 11.58 -22.65
N VAL A 306 3.50 11.72 -23.38
CA VAL A 306 4.63 10.79 -23.40
C VAL A 306 5.96 11.55 -23.27
N GLU A 307 7.01 10.87 -22.84
CA GLU A 307 8.31 11.46 -22.54
C GLU A 307 9.42 10.90 -23.45
N ASN A 308 10.37 11.76 -23.78
CA ASN A 308 11.53 11.41 -24.60
C ASN A 308 12.38 10.29 -23.94
N GLY A 309 12.81 9.31 -24.75
CA GLY A 309 13.63 8.19 -24.30
C GLY A 309 12.87 7.11 -23.54
N VAL A 310 11.58 7.30 -23.24
CA VAL A 310 10.78 6.33 -22.50
C VAL A 310 10.16 5.30 -23.45
N THR A 311 10.25 4.03 -23.09
CA THR A 311 9.61 2.93 -23.81
C THR A 311 8.24 2.66 -23.18
N TYR A 312 7.19 2.75 -24.00
CA TYR A 312 5.81 2.48 -23.61
C TYR A 312 5.28 1.22 -24.30
N THR A 313 4.39 0.54 -23.60
CA THR A 313 3.51 -0.48 -24.19
C THR A 313 2.08 0.04 -24.16
N LEU A 314 1.48 0.15 -25.32
CA LEU A 314 0.04 0.37 -25.46
C LEU A 314 -0.63 -0.94 -25.80
N SER A 315 -1.87 -1.13 -25.39
CA SER A 315 -2.66 -2.31 -25.76
C SER A 315 -4.15 -2.01 -25.75
N VAL A 316 -4.91 -2.77 -26.54
CA VAL A 316 -6.37 -2.75 -26.58
C VAL A 316 -6.89 -4.14 -26.89
N CYS A 317 -8.07 -4.48 -26.38
CA CYS A 317 -8.76 -5.70 -26.71
C CYS A 317 -9.75 -5.45 -27.86
N VAL A 318 -9.69 -6.28 -28.89
CA VAL A 318 -10.52 -6.17 -30.08
C VAL A 318 -11.16 -7.51 -30.44
N LYS A 319 -12.37 -7.48 -31.01
CA LYS A 319 -13.10 -8.67 -31.46
C LYS A 319 -13.90 -8.34 -32.73
N ALA A 320 -13.99 -9.29 -33.65
CA ALA A 320 -14.81 -9.16 -34.85
C ALA A 320 -16.29 -8.93 -34.49
N ALA A 321 -16.91 -8.02 -35.21
CA ALA A 321 -18.36 -7.96 -35.38
C ALA A 321 -18.68 -8.25 -36.86
N GLU A 322 -19.21 -7.30 -37.58
CA GLU A 322 -19.41 -7.46 -39.03
C GLU A 322 -18.09 -7.23 -39.80
N ARG A 323 -17.17 -6.39 -39.24
CA ARG A 323 -15.80 -6.30 -39.71
C ARG A 323 -14.90 -7.22 -38.92
N TYR A 324 -13.92 -7.83 -39.60
CA TYR A 324 -12.97 -8.75 -38.97
C TYR A 324 -11.50 -8.40 -39.22
N LYS A 325 -11.22 -7.18 -39.69
CA LYS A 325 -9.86 -6.67 -39.84
C LYS A 325 -9.71 -5.29 -39.18
N VAL A 326 -8.62 -5.13 -38.43
CA VAL A 326 -8.32 -3.93 -37.67
C VAL A 326 -6.83 -3.62 -37.73
N SER A 327 -6.49 -2.37 -37.70
CA SER A 327 -5.13 -1.90 -37.43
C SER A 327 -5.08 -1.23 -36.06
N VAL A 328 -4.18 -1.67 -35.20
CA VAL A 328 -3.81 -0.95 -33.99
C VAL A 328 -2.54 -0.20 -34.27
N PHE A 329 -2.58 1.12 -34.20
CA PHE A 329 -1.50 2.00 -34.66
C PHE A 329 -1.03 2.98 -33.57
N SER A 330 0.18 3.51 -33.74
CA SER A 330 0.79 4.49 -32.84
C SER A 330 1.73 5.43 -33.59
N TYR A 331 1.55 6.73 -33.34
CA TYR A 331 2.53 7.79 -33.65
C TYR A 331 3.31 8.22 -32.40
N LEU A 332 3.05 7.62 -31.24
CA LEU A 332 3.66 8.03 -29.95
C LEU A 332 5.17 7.90 -29.96
N PHE A 333 5.71 6.85 -30.57
CA PHE A 333 7.12 6.50 -30.46
C PHE A 333 8.03 7.47 -31.23
N GLN A 334 7.69 7.69 -32.48
CA GLN A 334 8.28 8.72 -33.32
C GLN A 334 7.17 9.34 -34.16
N ASN A 335 7.45 10.42 -34.87
CA ASN A 335 6.44 11.04 -35.75
C ASN A 335 6.26 10.22 -37.05
N SER A 336 6.16 8.91 -36.92
CA SER A 336 5.91 7.94 -37.99
C SER A 336 5.00 6.85 -37.46
N GLU A 337 4.12 6.31 -38.29
CA GLU A 337 3.19 5.27 -37.91
C GLU A 337 3.91 3.94 -37.65
N VAL A 338 3.57 3.34 -36.54
CA VAL A 338 3.82 1.91 -36.23
C VAL A 338 2.46 1.25 -36.06
N ALA A 339 2.16 0.19 -36.83
CA ALA A 339 0.84 -0.44 -36.82
C ALA A 339 0.88 -1.95 -36.89
N VAL A 340 -0.02 -2.62 -36.17
CA VAL A 340 -0.29 -4.05 -36.27
C VAL A 340 -1.63 -4.22 -36.99
N ASN A 341 -1.61 -4.75 -38.19
CA ASN A 341 -2.81 -5.10 -38.93
C ASN A 341 -3.19 -6.55 -38.64
N LEU A 342 -4.36 -6.76 -38.07
CA LEU A 342 -4.82 -8.05 -37.56
C LEU A 342 -6.09 -8.50 -38.24
N ASN A 343 -6.12 -9.78 -38.63
CA ASN A 343 -7.35 -10.47 -39.00
C ASN A 343 -7.96 -11.12 -37.76
N LEU A 344 -9.09 -10.61 -37.30
CA LEU A 344 -9.79 -11.05 -36.08
C LEU A 344 -10.49 -12.39 -36.21
N SER A 345 -10.75 -12.86 -37.44
CA SER A 345 -11.32 -14.21 -37.67
C SER A 345 -10.29 -15.32 -37.47
N THR A 346 -9.01 -15.01 -37.69
CA THR A 346 -7.93 -16.01 -37.64
C THR A 346 -6.90 -15.74 -36.56
N GLY A 347 -6.85 -14.51 -36.02
CA GLY A 347 -5.82 -14.06 -35.09
C GLY A 347 -4.45 -13.83 -35.75
N VAL A 348 -4.38 -13.82 -37.07
CA VAL A 348 -3.13 -13.69 -37.82
C VAL A 348 -2.79 -12.23 -38.08
N VAL A 349 -1.55 -11.83 -37.75
CA VAL A 349 -1.00 -10.50 -38.11
C VAL A 349 -0.75 -10.50 -39.61
N MET A 350 -1.43 -9.63 -40.34
CA MET A 350 -1.36 -9.52 -41.81
C MET A 350 -0.16 -8.68 -42.26
N ASN A 351 0.28 -7.76 -41.43
CA ASN A 351 1.41 -6.88 -41.70
C ASN A 351 2.27 -6.74 -40.47
N THR A 352 3.58 -6.91 -40.59
CA THR A 352 4.53 -6.66 -39.52
C THR A 352 4.80 -5.17 -39.46
N PRO A 353 4.56 -4.53 -38.30
CA PRO A 353 4.78 -3.11 -38.18
C PRO A 353 6.26 -2.76 -38.34
N GLY A 354 6.51 -1.66 -39.00
CA GLY A 354 7.82 -1.03 -39.11
C GLY A 354 7.67 0.46 -38.81
N GLY A 355 8.72 1.11 -38.45
CA GLY A 355 8.69 2.55 -38.18
C GLY A 355 9.64 2.95 -37.07
N GLY A 356 9.85 4.25 -36.93
CA GLY A 356 10.77 4.77 -35.93
C GLY A 356 10.29 4.50 -34.51
N GLY A 357 11.22 4.05 -33.67
CA GLY A 357 10.95 3.77 -32.24
C GLY A 357 10.24 2.45 -31.94
N TYR A 358 9.83 1.68 -32.94
CA TYR A 358 9.26 0.35 -32.74
C TYR A 358 10.24 -0.59 -32.02
N VAL A 359 9.74 -1.32 -31.03
CA VAL A 359 10.50 -2.33 -30.27
C VAL A 359 9.91 -3.73 -30.48
N SER A 360 8.60 -3.90 -30.24
CA SER A 360 7.94 -5.20 -30.36
C SER A 360 6.41 -5.04 -30.43
N HIS A 361 5.74 -6.12 -30.81
CA HIS A 361 4.29 -6.26 -30.67
C HIS A 361 3.94 -7.67 -30.19
N SER A 362 2.71 -7.82 -29.69
CA SER A 362 2.12 -9.13 -29.42
C SER A 362 0.63 -9.14 -29.69
N VAL A 363 0.12 -10.30 -30.07
CA VAL A 363 -1.30 -10.59 -30.20
C VAL A 363 -1.59 -11.83 -29.36
N THR A 364 -2.46 -11.66 -28.36
CA THR A 364 -2.82 -12.74 -27.43
C THR A 364 -4.31 -13.01 -27.52
N SER A 365 -4.69 -14.26 -27.80
CA SER A 365 -6.10 -14.67 -27.73
C SER A 365 -6.57 -14.73 -26.29
N LEU A 366 -7.71 -14.09 -26.00
CA LEU A 366 -8.38 -14.09 -24.69
C LEU A 366 -9.60 -15.03 -24.65
N GLY A 367 -9.82 -15.80 -25.73
CA GLY A 367 -11.01 -16.64 -25.90
C GLY A 367 -12.21 -15.86 -26.45
N ASN A 368 -13.27 -16.56 -26.80
CA ASN A 368 -14.54 -16.01 -27.31
C ASN A 368 -14.39 -15.00 -28.47
N GLY A 369 -13.33 -15.14 -29.30
CA GLY A 369 -13.02 -14.23 -30.40
C GLY A 369 -12.33 -12.94 -30.04
N TRP A 370 -12.00 -12.70 -28.75
CA TRP A 370 -11.24 -11.56 -28.30
C TRP A 370 -9.73 -11.75 -28.46
N TYR A 371 -9.07 -10.70 -28.91
CA TYR A 371 -7.61 -10.59 -29.00
C TYR A 371 -7.14 -9.34 -28.30
N ARG A 372 -6.11 -9.48 -27.46
CA ARG A 372 -5.34 -8.34 -26.95
C ARG A 372 -4.19 -8.06 -27.88
N VAL A 373 -4.18 -6.89 -28.47
CA VAL A 373 -3.10 -6.39 -29.33
C VAL A 373 -2.26 -5.42 -28.52
N SER A 374 -0.95 -5.64 -28.49
CA SER A 374 0.00 -4.77 -27.80
C SER A 374 1.08 -4.28 -28.75
N LEU A 375 1.44 -3.00 -28.64
CA LEU A 375 2.55 -2.35 -29.33
C LEU A 375 3.50 -1.73 -28.32
N THR A 376 4.78 -2.03 -28.44
CA THR A 376 5.85 -1.48 -27.62
C THR A 376 6.80 -0.65 -28.47
N GLY A 377 7.15 0.54 -27.99
CA GLY A 377 8.08 1.43 -28.67
C GLY A 377 8.66 2.49 -27.78
N THR A 378 9.79 3.08 -28.20
CA THR A 378 10.49 4.14 -27.49
C THR A 378 10.21 5.50 -28.09
N CYS A 379 9.75 6.43 -27.26
CA CYS A 379 9.45 7.80 -27.69
C CYS A 379 10.74 8.61 -27.89
N ASN A 380 10.78 9.44 -28.94
CA ASN A 380 11.90 10.33 -29.22
C ASN A 380 11.62 11.80 -28.91
N ALA A 381 10.50 12.10 -28.23
CA ALA A 381 10.15 13.44 -27.80
C ALA A 381 9.21 13.40 -26.59
N THR A 382 9.33 14.39 -25.70
CA THR A 382 8.31 14.69 -24.69
C THR A 382 7.21 15.51 -25.36
N THR A 383 6.00 14.96 -25.45
CA THR A 383 4.88 15.56 -26.18
C THR A 383 3.53 15.06 -25.72
N SER A 384 2.51 15.88 -25.90
CA SER A 384 1.09 15.53 -25.78
C SER A 384 0.33 15.73 -27.09
N ALA A 385 1.05 15.80 -28.22
CA ALA A 385 0.48 16.05 -29.55
C ALA A 385 0.46 14.81 -30.46
N ARG A 386 0.99 13.68 -29.99
CA ARG A 386 1.00 12.41 -30.74
C ARG A 386 -0.10 11.49 -30.26
N ASN A 387 -0.69 10.77 -31.18
CA ASN A 387 -1.79 9.85 -30.91
C ASN A 387 -1.43 8.37 -31.13
N PHE A 388 -2.25 7.53 -30.59
CA PHE A 388 -2.41 6.12 -30.98
C PHE A 388 -3.89 5.82 -31.13
N GLY A 389 -4.22 4.69 -31.74
CA GLY A 389 -5.60 4.29 -31.88
C GLY A 389 -5.76 2.95 -32.58
N PHE A 390 -6.97 2.74 -33.02
CA PHE A 390 -7.32 1.60 -33.85
C PHE A 390 -8.24 2.07 -34.98
N THR A 391 -8.10 1.43 -36.14
CA THR A 391 -8.83 1.77 -37.35
C THR A 391 -9.33 0.52 -38.04
N LEU A 392 -10.52 0.63 -38.61
CA LEU A 392 -11.10 -0.45 -39.40
C LEU A 392 -10.34 -0.61 -40.71
N ILE A 393 -10.13 -1.86 -41.13
CA ILE A 393 -9.62 -2.22 -42.45
C ILE A 393 -10.76 -2.89 -43.23
N GLU A 394 -11.01 -2.43 -44.43
CA GLU A 394 -12.00 -3.04 -45.32
C GLU A 394 -11.65 -4.52 -45.60
N ASP A 395 -12.64 -5.39 -45.54
CA ASP A 395 -12.40 -6.85 -45.49
C ASP A 395 -11.70 -7.45 -46.72
N SER A 396 -11.71 -6.78 -47.86
CA SER A 396 -10.93 -7.15 -49.05
C SER A 396 -9.44 -6.72 -48.97
N GLN A 397 -9.09 -5.81 -48.03
CA GLN A 397 -7.77 -5.23 -47.90
C GLN A 397 -6.92 -5.90 -46.81
N THR A 398 -5.61 -5.70 -46.87
CA THR A 398 -4.65 -6.13 -45.83
C THR A 398 -3.93 -4.94 -45.18
N THR A 399 -4.14 -3.75 -45.72
CA THR A 399 -3.58 -2.46 -45.24
C THR A 399 -4.68 -1.44 -45.06
N VAL A 400 -4.44 -0.44 -44.25
CA VAL A 400 -5.38 0.66 -44.01
C VAL A 400 -5.46 1.54 -45.26
N THR A 401 -6.63 1.68 -45.82
CA THR A 401 -6.96 2.56 -46.95
C THR A 401 -8.31 3.23 -46.68
N PRO A 402 -8.56 4.43 -47.22
CA PRO A 402 -9.90 5.01 -47.17
C PRO A 402 -10.87 4.13 -47.97
N TYR A 403 -12.05 3.90 -47.44
CA TYR A 403 -13.12 3.17 -48.14
C TYR A 403 -14.49 3.74 -47.75
N ALA A 404 -15.50 3.45 -48.58
CA ALA A 404 -16.88 3.81 -48.27
C ALA A 404 -17.46 2.76 -47.32
N GLY A 405 -17.71 3.15 -46.08
CA GLY A 405 -18.36 2.32 -45.08
C GLY A 405 -19.87 2.19 -45.38
N ASN A 406 -20.55 1.38 -44.60
CA ASN A 406 -22.01 1.18 -44.74
C ASN A 406 -22.85 1.77 -43.59
N GLY A 407 -22.21 2.39 -42.60
CA GLY A 407 -22.88 3.05 -41.45
C GLY A 407 -23.37 2.09 -40.34
N THR A 408 -23.08 0.78 -40.45
CA THR A 408 -23.57 -0.23 -39.48
C THR A 408 -22.52 -1.25 -39.07
N SER A 409 -21.58 -1.55 -39.95
CA SER A 409 -20.52 -2.51 -39.68
C SER A 409 -19.41 -1.96 -38.81
N GLY A 410 -18.76 -2.83 -38.04
CA GLY A 410 -17.72 -2.42 -37.12
C GLY A 410 -17.01 -3.57 -36.42
N ILE A 411 -16.29 -3.26 -35.37
CA ILE A 411 -15.64 -4.20 -34.46
C ILE A 411 -16.01 -3.90 -33.01
N TYR A 412 -15.84 -4.87 -32.14
CA TYR A 412 -15.92 -4.63 -30.69
C TYR A 412 -14.55 -4.27 -30.14
N VAL A 413 -14.54 -3.33 -29.19
CA VAL A 413 -13.36 -2.78 -28.54
C VAL A 413 -13.52 -2.72 -27.02
N TRP A 414 -12.44 -2.94 -26.28
CA TRP A 414 -12.45 -2.94 -24.83
C TRP A 414 -11.04 -2.78 -24.24
N GLY A 415 -10.94 -2.19 -23.04
CA GLY A 415 -9.78 -2.30 -22.17
C GLY A 415 -8.49 -1.72 -22.75
N ALA A 416 -8.49 -0.45 -23.10
CA ALA A 416 -7.28 0.26 -23.52
C ALA A 416 -6.32 0.49 -22.35
N ASP A 417 -5.03 0.24 -22.57
CA ASP A 417 -3.99 0.39 -21.54
C ASP A 417 -2.73 0.97 -22.19
N LEU A 418 -2.16 2.00 -21.54
CA LEU A 418 -0.88 2.58 -21.89
C LEU A 418 -0.04 2.68 -20.63
N ARG A 419 1.12 2.05 -20.62
CA ARG A 419 2.05 2.12 -19.49
C ARG A 419 3.51 2.11 -19.94
N VAL A 420 4.38 2.54 -19.04
CA VAL A 420 5.82 2.40 -19.27
C VAL A 420 6.16 0.91 -19.24
N THR A 421 6.90 0.42 -20.24
CA THR A 421 7.11 -1.03 -20.48
C THR A 421 7.75 -1.75 -19.30
N ASN A 422 8.70 -1.12 -18.62
CA ASN A 422 9.39 -1.69 -17.45
C ASN A 422 8.72 -1.33 -16.12
N ASP A 423 7.51 -0.80 -16.15
CA ASP A 423 6.75 -0.38 -14.97
C ASP A 423 5.86 -1.49 -14.42
N GLY A 424 6.25 -2.73 -14.61
CA GLY A 424 5.50 -3.81 -14.06
C GLY A 424 5.53 -5.11 -14.82
N VAL A 425 6.73 -5.64 -15.05
CA VAL A 425 6.86 -7.05 -15.46
C VAL A 425 6.12 -7.92 -14.45
N GLY A 426 5.11 -8.68 -14.92
CA GLY A 426 4.24 -9.49 -14.08
C GLY A 426 3.03 -8.77 -13.47
N LEU A 427 2.76 -7.52 -13.85
CA LEU A 427 1.46 -6.88 -13.59
C LEU A 427 0.35 -7.55 -14.42
N PRO A 428 -0.92 -7.45 -13.98
CA PRO A 428 -2.05 -7.81 -14.80
C PRO A 428 -2.00 -7.14 -16.18
N ALA A 429 -2.50 -7.83 -17.19
CA ALA A 429 -2.42 -7.35 -18.57
C ALA A 429 -3.18 -6.03 -18.80
N TYR A 430 -4.15 -5.72 -17.96
CA TYR A 430 -5.00 -4.54 -18.08
C TYR A 430 -5.32 -3.95 -16.72
N GLN A 431 -5.29 -2.63 -16.62
CA GLN A 431 -5.80 -1.87 -15.49
C GLN A 431 -6.95 -0.98 -15.95
N ARG A 432 -8.15 -1.23 -15.43
CA ARG A 432 -9.28 -0.35 -15.67
C ARG A 432 -9.06 0.99 -14.97
N VAL A 433 -9.28 2.07 -15.71
CA VAL A 433 -9.28 3.45 -15.19
C VAL A 433 -10.56 4.12 -15.65
N GLY A 434 -11.32 4.66 -14.70
CA GLY A 434 -12.61 5.31 -14.94
C GLY A 434 -12.48 6.77 -15.36
N ALA A 435 -13.43 7.58 -14.89
CA ALA A 435 -13.61 8.98 -15.28
C ALA A 435 -12.42 9.90 -14.91
N ASN A 436 -11.60 9.50 -13.94
CA ASN A 436 -10.41 10.24 -13.53
C ASN A 436 -9.32 9.27 -13.06
N THR A 437 -8.12 9.80 -12.82
CA THR A 437 -6.97 9.00 -12.37
C THR A 437 -7.12 8.43 -10.95
N ASP A 438 -8.14 8.83 -10.20
CA ASP A 438 -8.40 8.32 -8.85
C ASP A 438 -9.39 7.14 -8.84
N THR A 439 -9.96 6.80 -10.00
CA THR A 439 -10.89 5.68 -10.16
C THR A 439 -10.24 4.62 -11.05
N TYR A 440 -9.52 3.67 -10.44
CA TYR A 440 -8.79 2.61 -11.16
C TYR A 440 -8.82 1.29 -10.40
N ASP A 441 -8.62 0.20 -11.12
CA ASP A 441 -8.50 -1.13 -10.54
C ASP A 441 -7.12 -1.30 -9.89
N SER A 442 -7.12 -1.70 -8.62
CA SER A 442 -5.89 -1.94 -7.86
C SER A 442 -5.57 -3.43 -7.64
N VAL A 443 -6.44 -4.34 -8.11
CA VAL A 443 -6.26 -5.78 -7.92
C VAL A 443 -5.05 -6.29 -8.72
N GLY A 444 -4.07 -6.86 -8.02
CA GLY A 444 -2.84 -7.36 -8.62
C GLY A 444 -1.78 -6.29 -8.93
N PHE A 445 -2.08 -5.00 -8.72
CA PHE A 445 -1.16 -3.90 -8.93
C PHE A 445 -0.46 -3.52 -7.61
N PRO A 446 0.89 -3.53 -7.54
CA PRO A 446 1.61 -3.19 -6.32
C PRO A 446 1.36 -1.75 -5.88
N TYR A 447 1.08 -1.57 -4.60
CA TYR A 447 0.96 -0.24 -4.01
C TYR A 447 2.33 0.43 -3.85
N TYR A 448 2.34 1.73 -4.07
CA TYR A 448 3.49 2.60 -3.83
C TYR A 448 3.07 3.91 -3.16
N LEU A 449 4.00 4.49 -2.41
CA LEU A 449 3.88 5.86 -1.93
C LEU A 449 4.51 6.79 -2.96
N LEU A 450 3.75 7.77 -3.46
CA LEU A 450 4.17 8.71 -4.51
C LEU A 450 4.70 10.01 -3.89
N GLY A 451 5.90 10.41 -4.28
CA GLY A 451 6.44 11.76 -4.10
C GLY A 451 6.31 12.55 -5.40
N ASP A 452 5.91 13.82 -5.32
CA ASP A 452 5.59 14.66 -6.48
C ASP A 452 6.79 15.46 -7.04
N GLY A 453 7.93 15.42 -6.35
CA GLY A 453 9.10 16.21 -6.71
C GLY A 453 8.97 17.72 -6.45
N VAL A 454 7.89 18.16 -5.81
CA VAL A 454 7.58 19.57 -5.55
C VAL A 454 7.55 19.89 -4.07
N ASN A 455 6.68 19.22 -3.31
CA ASN A 455 6.52 19.49 -1.89
C ASN A 455 6.08 18.27 -1.04
N TRP A 456 5.77 17.14 -1.64
CA TRP A 456 5.34 15.94 -0.90
C TRP A 456 6.51 15.29 -0.17
N LYS A 457 6.41 15.22 1.14
CA LYS A 457 7.44 14.66 2.03
C LYS A 457 6.85 14.12 3.31
N MET A 458 7.61 13.30 4.02
CA MET A 458 7.29 12.84 5.38
C MET A 458 8.54 12.84 6.23
N ALA A 459 8.39 12.98 7.54
CA ALA A 459 9.49 12.85 8.49
C ALA A 459 9.06 12.03 9.71
N THR A 460 10.01 11.27 10.25
CA THR A 460 9.86 10.59 11.54
C THR A 460 10.15 11.56 12.69
N GLY A 461 9.78 11.19 13.92
CA GLY A 461 10.47 11.69 15.10
C GLY A 461 11.95 11.27 15.10
N ASN A 462 12.69 11.65 16.13
CA ASN A 462 14.09 11.23 16.23
C ASN A 462 14.20 9.73 16.42
N ILE A 463 14.99 9.10 15.57
CA ILE A 463 15.40 7.70 15.67
C ILE A 463 16.74 7.66 16.38
N ASN A 464 16.81 7.00 17.52
CA ASN A 464 18.05 6.89 18.27
C ASN A 464 18.96 5.79 17.67
N MET A 465 19.97 6.20 16.90
CA MET A 465 21.01 5.32 16.35
C MET A 465 22.37 5.52 17.03
N THR A 466 22.42 6.17 18.19
CA THR A 466 23.69 6.47 18.89
C THR A 466 24.44 5.25 19.41
N VAL A 467 23.81 4.07 19.38
CA VAL A 467 24.40 2.79 19.81
C VAL A 467 25.05 2.01 18.67
N THR A 468 25.00 2.51 17.43
CA THR A 468 25.56 1.83 16.27
C THR A 468 26.37 2.76 15.37
N ASN A 469 27.45 2.20 14.82
CA ASN A 469 28.30 2.82 13.79
C ASN A 469 28.13 2.11 12.43
N LYS A 470 27.14 1.20 12.31
CA LYS A 470 26.85 0.43 11.10
C LYS A 470 25.40 0.63 10.70
N VAL A 471 25.17 0.75 9.38
CA VAL A 471 23.82 0.80 8.84
C VAL A 471 23.74 0.04 7.51
N THR A 472 22.65 -0.64 7.30
CA THR A 472 22.25 -1.18 6.01
C THR A 472 20.87 -0.67 5.67
N THR A 473 20.73 -0.08 4.48
CA THR A 473 19.47 0.48 3.99
C THR A 473 19.06 -0.22 2.71
N PHE A 474 17.75 -0.43 2.53
CA PHE A 474 17.17 -1.04 1.32
C PHE A 474 15.97 -0.23 0.91
N MET A 475 15.91 0.19 -0.34
CA MET A 475 14.75 0.87 -0.90
C MET A 475 14.38 0.30 -2.26
N GLY A 476 13.13 -0.16 -2.40
CA GLY A 476 12.52 -0.41 -3.70
C GLY A 476 11.87 0.88 -4.18
N LEU A 477 12.34 1.44 -5.28
CA LEU A 477 11.88 2.72 -5.78
C LEU A 477 11.72 2.74 -7.31
N ARG A 478 10.92 3.70 -7.79
CA ARG A 478 10.93 4.13 -9.19
C ARG A 478 11.19 5.63 -9.23
N ARG A 479 12.23 6.05 -9.91
CA ARG A 479 12.43 7.46 -10.27
C ARG A 479 11.58 7.75 -11.51
N LEU A 480 10.76 8.79 -11.45
CA LEU A 480 9.88 9.19 -12.56
C LEU A 480 10.54 10.29 -13.40
N ALA A 481 11.15 11.26 -12.75
CA ALA A 481 11.87 12.34 -13.41
C ALA A 481 13.06 12.76 -12.54
N ASP A 482 14.11 13.27 -13.18
CA ASP A 482 15.20 13.98 -12.51
C ASP A 482 14.87 15.48 -12.45
N ALA A 483 15.05 16.07 -11.27
CA ALA A 483 15.07 17.50 -11.14
C ALA A 483 16.35 18.10 -11.76
N THR A 484 16.41 19.40 -11.91
CA THR A 484 17.64 20.11 -12.33
C THR A 484 18.74 20.05 -11.24
N ASP A 485 18.36 19.72 -10.00
CA ASP A 485 19.23 19.60 -8.84
C ASP A 485 19.19 18.16 -8.28
N ILE A 486 19.93 17.90 -7.22
CA ILE A 486 19.95 16.65 -6.47
C ILE A 486 18.53 16.28 -6.01
N THR A 487 18.18 14.99 -6.04
CA THR A 487 16.95 14.47 -5.47
C THR A 487 17.24 13.50 -4.33
N THR A 488 16.42 13.51 -3.27
CA THR A 488 16.68 12.76 -2.05
C THR A 488 15.48 11.83 -1.73
N PRO A 489 15.57 10.53 -2.10
CA PRO A 489 14.56 9.54 -1.72
C PRO A 489 14.39 9.40 -0.21
N TYR A 490 15.48 9.39 0.54
CA TYR A 490 15.49 9.48 2.01
C TYR A 490 16.81 10.05 2.53
N GLU A 491 16.76 10.71 3.68
CA GLU A 491 17.94 11.19 4.40
C GLU A 491 17.72 11.08 5.91
N PHE A 492 18.70 10.51 6.61
CA PHE A 492 18.76 10.46 8.07
C PHE A 492 19.72 11.53 8.57
N ASN A 493 19.25 12.41 9.45
CA ASN A 493 19.97 13.62 9.87
C ASN A 493 20.20 14.55 8.66
N TYR A 494 21.37 15.16 8.50
CA TYR A 494 21.69 16.05 7.39
C TYR A 494 23.14 15.88 6.98
N VAL A 495 23.39 15.07 5.96
CA VAL A 495 24.73 14.60 5.60
C VAL A 495 25.65 15.71 5.09
N ASP A 496 25.15 16.67 4.29
CA ASP A 496 25.98 17.72 3.66
C ASP A 496 26.37 18.86 4.59
N ASN A 497 25.64 19.12 5.67
CA ASN A 497 25.85 20.27 6.54
C ASN A 497 26.67 19.94 7.81
N ALA A 498 27.62 19.01 7.69
CA ALA A 498 28.52 18.64 8.78
C ALA A 498 27.86 18.03 10.02
N TYR A 499 26.60 17.59 9.94
CA TYR A 499 25.96 16.84 11.02
C TYR A 499 26.54 15.44 11.08
N SER A 500 27.34 15.15 12.09
CA SER A 500 27.91 13.84 12.33
C SER A 500 26.83 12.79 12.56
N GLY A 501 27.09 11.54 12.18
CA GLY A 501 26.19 10.42 12.38
C GLY A 501 24.99 10.44 11.44
N SER A 502 25.20 10.66 10.15
CA SER A 502 24.17 10.77 9.12
C SER A 502 24.37 9.81 7.95
N PHE A 503 23.31 9.52 7.20
CA PHE A 503 23.37 8.80 5.92
C PHE A 503 22.24 9.24 5.00
N CYS A 504 22.44 9.07 3.69
CA CYS A 504 21.50 9.52 2.67
C CYS A 504 21.57 8.65 1.41
N LEU A 505 20.44 8.47 0.75
CA LEU A 505 20.37 8.05 -0.65
C LEU A 505 20.01 9.27 -1.50
N PHE A 506 20.86 9.63 -2.45
CA PHE A 506 20.53 10.56 -3.51
C PHE A 506 20.02 9.79 -4.74
N GLY A 507 18.88 10.19 -5.27
CA GLY A 507 18.30 9.64 -6.50
C GLY A 507 18.96 10.24 -7.74
N ARG A 508 19.52 11.44 -7.59
CA ARG A 508 20.40 12.12 -8.54
C ARG A 508 21.51 12.81 -7.77
N ASN A 509 22.75 12.68 -8.24
CA ASN A 509 23.91 13.32 -7.63
C ASN A 509 24.14 14.72 -8.23
N TYR A 510 24.81 15.57 -7.45
CA TYR A 510 25.24 16.90 -7.87
C TYR A 510 26.15 16.88 -9.11
N TYR A 511 27.03 15.88 -9.20
CA TYR A 511 28.05 15.77 -10.25
C TYR A 511 27.58 14.96 -11.47
N ALA A 512 26.46 14.24 -11.39
CA ALA A 512 26.02 13.33 -12.44
C ALA A 512 24.51 13.19 -12.49
N SER A 513 23.93 13.59 -13.61
CA SER A 513 22.55 13.23 -13.92
C SER A 513 22.39 11.73 -14.06
N SER A 514 21.23 11.19 -13.63
CA SER A 514 20.86 9.77 -13.81
C SER A 514 21.76 8.75 -13.09
N ALA A 515 22.33 9.11 -11.94
CA ALA A 515 23.14 8.22 -11.11
C ALA A 515 22.69 8.24 -9.65
N TYR A 516 22.76 7.10 -8.97
CA TYR A 516 22.59 7.01 -7.52
C TYR A 516 23.87 7.35 -6.79
N ASP A 517 23.73 7.91 -5.60
CA ASP A 517 24.81 8.13 -4.65
C ASP A 517 24.32 7.72 -3.25
N TYR A 518 25.11 6.91 -2.56
CA TYR A 518 24.90 6.59 -1.17
C TYR A 518 25.98 7.21 -0.32
N SER A 519 25.61 8.14 0.51
CA SER A 519 26.49 8.89 1.41
C SER A 519 26.33 8.43 2.85
N SER A 520 27.43 8.31 3.56
CA SER A 520 27.47 8.06 5.00
C SER A 520 28.52 8.93 5.67
N ARG A 521 28.24 9.34 6.90
CA ARG A 521 29.07 10.26 7.65
C ARG A 521 29.12 9.88 9.13
N GLY A 522 30.34 9.65 9.64
CA GLY A 522 30.65 9.79 11.06
C GLY A 522 31.02 11.24 11.36
N SER A 523 32.28 11.56 11.59
CA SER A 523 32.77 12.95 11.64
C SER A 523 33.21 13.50 10.27
N SER A 524 33.37 12.65 9.24
CA SER A 524 33.67 12.99 7.86
C SER A 524 32.75 12.25 6.89
N THR A 525 32.46 12.80 5.72
CA THR A 525 31.60 12.20 4.71
C THR A 525 32.38 11.27 3.79
N ALA A 526 31.85 10.08 3.53
CA ALA A 526 32.28 9.18 2.47
C ALA A 526 31.09 8.78 1.60
N GLU A 527 31.33 8.62 0.31
CA GLU A 527 30.27 8.44 -0.69
C GLU A 527 30.64 7.34 -1.67
N ALA A 528 29.65 6.54 -2.09
CA ALA A 528 29.76 5.55 -3.15
C ALA A 528 28.81 5.93 -4.29
N TYR A 529 29.37 6.19 -5.46
CA TYR A 529 28.64 6.66 -6.64
C TYR A 529 28.41 5.55 -7.65
N ALA A 530 27.19 5.47 -8.19
CA ALA A 530 26.96 4.74 -9.43
C ALA A 530 27.63 5.49 -10.61
N PRO A 531 28.06 4.76 -11.67
CA PRO A 531 28.57 5.41 -12.87
C PRO A 531 27.57 6.42 -13.47
N ILE A 532 28.09 7.50 -14.04
CA ILE A 532 27.29 8.57 -14.66
C ILE A 532 26.37 7.99 -15.74
N ALA A 533 25.12 8.43 -15.77
CA ALA A 533 24.08 8.03 -16.74
C ALA A 533 23.73 6.52 -16.77
N SER A 534 24.11 5.73 -15.75
CA SER A 534 23.81 4.29 -15.71
C SER A 534 22.34 3.97 -15.46
N TYR A 535 21.59 4.92 -14.90
CA TYR A 535 20.19 4.72 -14.48
C TYR A 535 19.31 5.88 -14.95
N PRO A 536 19.09 6.04 -16.27
CA PRO A 536 18.26 7.11 -16.81
C PRO A 536 16.80 6.95 -16.37
N VAL A 537 16.15 8.07 -16.07
CA VAL A 537 14.72 8.08 -15.72
C VAL A 537 13.84 7.97 -16.97
N PRO A 538 12.62 7.40 -16.85
CA PRO A 538 12.04 6.76 -15.66
C PRO A 538 12.56 5.34 -15.46
N ILE A 539 12.91 4.97 -14.21
CA ILE A 539 13.49 3.65 -13.94
C ILE A 539 13.09 3.12 -12.56
N SER A 540 12.82 1.82 -12.50
CA SER A 540 12.61 1.08 -11.25
C SER A 540 13.91 0.39 -10.82
N ASN A 541 14.29 0.57 -9.56
CA ASN A 541 15.47 -0.08 -9.01
C ASN A 541 15.24 -0.50 -7.55
N ILE A 542 16.02 -1.48 -7.12
CA ILE A 542 16.28 -1.73 -5.71
C ILE A 542 17.66 -1.17 -5.41
N VAL A 543 17.72 -0.26 -4.47
CA VAL A 543 18.98 0.39 -4.07
C VAL A 543 19.28 0.02 -2.63
N THR A 544 20.47 -0.55 -2.41
CA THR A 544 20.99 -0.94 -1.10
C THR A 544 22.24 -0.14 -0.78
N GLY A 545 22.20 0.57 0.35
CA GLY A 545 23.34 1.28 0.93
C GLY A 545 23.85 0.53 2.14
N ILE A 546 25.17 0.33 2.22
CA ILE A 546 25.83 -0.33 3.35
C ILE A 546 26.96 0.57 3.81
N SER A 547 27.06 0.83 5.10
CA SER A 547 28.15 1.60 5.66
C SER A 547 28.56 1.13 7.04
N ASP A 548 29.86 1.27 7.31
CA ASP A 548 30.51 0.99 8.59
C ASP A 548 31.52 2.12 8.88
N ILE A 549 31.21 2.96 9.88
CA ILE A 549 32.07 4.08 10.25
C ILE A 549 33.38 3.58 10.88
N SER A 550 33.36 2.43 11.57
CA SER A 550 34.52 1.88 12.27
C SER A 550 35.51 1.16 11.35
N ALA A 551 35.02 0.66 10.22
CA ALA A 551 35.84 0.08 9.16
C ALA A 551 35.49 0.84 7.88
N PRO A 552 36.21 1.87 7.48
CA PRO A 552 35.73 2.88 6.53
C PRO A 552 35.34 2.26 5.18
N VAL A 553 34.10 1.83 5.12
CA VAL A 553 33.46 1.22 3.93
C VAL A 553 32.08 1.81 3.74
N VAL A 554 31.85 2.33 2.54
CA VAL A 554 30.51 2.71 2.04
C VAL A 554 30.30 1.95 0.73
N THR A 555 29.23 1.16 0.66
CA THR A 555 28.91 0.34 -0.52
C THR A 555 27.54 0.71 -1.05
N LEU A 556 27.45 0.88 -2.36
CA LEU A 556 26.21 1.03 -3.11
C LEU A 556 25.96 -0.21 -3.95
N ARG A 557 24.77 -0.78 -3.80
CA ARG A 557 24.28 -1.89 -4.62
C ARG A 557 23.02 -1.44 -5.35
N VAL A 558 22.85 -1.89 -6.58
CA VAL A 558 21.65 -1.66 -7.38
C VAL A 558 21.22 -2.98 -8.02
N ASN A 559 19.96 -3.33 -7.89
CA ASN A 559 19.36 -4.53 -8.50
C ASN A 559 20.17 -5.82 -8.21
N GLY A 560 20.47 -6.07 -6.95
CA GLY A 560 21.20 -7.27 -6.53
C GLY A 560 22.72 -7.24 -6.76
N SER A 561 23.25 -6.24 -7.45
CA SER A 561 24.68 -6.15 -7.79
C SER A 561 25.38 -5.01 -7.06
N GLN A 562 26.61 -5.25 -6.57
CA GLN A 562 27.47 -4.19 -6.04
C GLN A 562 27.99 -3.34 -7.18
N ILE A 563 27.67 -2.04 -7.15
CA ILE A 563 28.02 -1.10 -8.23
C ILE A 563 29.23 -0.25 -7.86
N ALA A 564 29.33 0.15 -6.60
CA ALA A 564 30.39 0.99 -6.11
C ALA A 564 30.77 0.70 -4.66
N THR A 565 31.97 0.97 -4.30
CA THR A 565 32.48 0.97 -2.92
C THR A 565 33.48 2.11 -2.74
N SER A 566 33.35 2.83 -1.63
CA SER A 566 34.30 3.81 -1.17
C SER A 566 34.98 3.31 0.12
N THR A 567 36.30 3.46 0.19
CA THR A 567 37.11 3.20 1.39
C THR A 567 37.57 4.51 2.05
N ALA A 568 37.02 5.65 1.61
CA ALA A 568 37.31 6.93 2.23
C ALA A 568 36.88 6.93 3.70
N SER A 569 37.65 7.57 4.55
CA SER A 569 37.34 7.66 5.98
C SER A 569 36.05 8.43 6.22
N GLN A 570 35.11 7.80 6.91
CA GLN A 570 33.90 8.44 7.43
C GLN A 570 34.17 9.21 8.73
N GLY A 571 35.42 9.27 9.17
CA GLY A 571 35.78 9.80 10.48
C GLY A 571 35.52 8.78 11.59
N SER A 572 34.95 9.22 12.69
CA SER A 572 34.68 8.40 13.87
C SER A 572 33.28 8.66 14.45
N GLY A 573 32.89 7.87 15.44
CA GLY A 573 31.64 7.98 16.18
C GLY A 573 30.55 7.02 15.72
N ASN A 574 29.36 7.25 16.21
CA ASN A 574 28.15 6.49 15.89
C ASN A 574 27.18 7.37 15.08
N TYR A 575 26.13 6.76 14.57
CA TYR A 575 25.01 7.51 14.03
C TYR A 575 24.28 8.31 15.11
N SER A 576 23.50 9.29 14.70
CA SER A 576 22.89 10.27 15.63
C SER A 576 21.54 9.80 16.19
N ASN A 577 20.99 10.63 17.08
CA ASN A 577 19.56 10.60 17.43
C ASN A 577 18.87 11.71 16.64
N ALA A 578 18.31 11.37 15.48
CA ALA A 578 17.84 12.34 14.49
C ALA A 578 16.62 11.82 13.70
N PRO A 579 15.88 12.71 13.03
CA PRO A 579 14.78 12.27 12.16
C PRO A 579 15.29 11.64 10.85
N LEU A 580 14.47 10.73 10.31
CA LEU A 580 14.53 10.27 8.93
C LEU A 580 13.50 11.03 8.11
N THR A 581 13.90 11.60 6.99
CA THR A 581 12.99 12.27 6.05
C THR A 581 12.86 11.43 4.77
N LEU A 582 11.64 11.32 4.26
CA LEU A 582 11.30 10.65 3.01
C LEU A 582 10.94 11.71 1.95
N PHE A 583 11.42 11.50 0.72
CA PHE A 583 11.18 12.33 -0.48
C PHE A 583 11.74 13.75 -0.44
N SER A 584 12.53 14.08 0.56
CA SER A 584 13.22 15.37 0.68
C SER A 584 14.36 15.31 1.67
N ARG A 585 15.08 16.42 1.82
CA ARG A 585 16.01 16.63 2.93
C ARG A 585 15.30 17.05 4.23
N PRO A 586 15.87 16.73 5.40
CA PRO A 586 15.53 17.41 6.65
C PRO A 586 15.83 18.91 6.53
N TYR A 587 15.07 19.73 7.22
CA TYR A 587 15.31 21.18 7.39
C TYR A 587 15.31 22.05 6.12
N SER A 588 15.13 21.48 4.92
CA SER A 588 15.13 22.23 3.67
C SER A 588 14.00 21.75 2.74
N PRO A 589 13.26 22.64 2.08
CA PRO A 589 12.28 22.24 1.06
C PRO A 589 12.92 21.88 -0.29
N TYR A 590 14.25 21.78 -0.37
CA TYR A 590 14.97 21.44 -1.59
C TYR A 590 15.20 19.93 -1.74
N ARG A 591 15.60 19.50 -2.94
CA ARG A 591 15.97 18.12 -3.29
C ARG A 591 14.78 17.16 -3.20
N MET A 592 13.61 17.64 -3.59
CA MET A 592 12.40 16.83 -3.59
C MET A 592 12.54 15.66 -4.58
N PHE A 593 12.06 14.49 -4.16
CA PHE A 593 12.12 13.28 -4.97
C PHE A 593 10.80 13.09 -5.75
N ASN A 594 10.90 13.05 -7.08
CA ASN A 594 9.79 12.67 -7.95
C ASN A 594 9.86 11.17 -8.24
N GLY A 595 8.99 10.41 -7.57
CA GLY A 595 9.04 8.97 -7.73
C GLY A 595 8.15 8.19 -6.78
N ARG A 596 8.20 6.87 -6.95
CA ARG A 596 7.44 5.90 -6.17
C ARG A 596 8.36 5.19 -5.17
N ASN A 597 7.88 4.98 -3.95
CA ASN A 597 8.50 4.14 -2.93
C ASN A 597 7.62 2.91 -2.72
N TYR A 598 8.17 1.73 -2.98
CA TYR A 598 7.52 0.44 -2.78
C TYR A 598 7.83 -0.17 -1.41
N GLY A 599 8.86 0.30 -0.76
CA GLY A 599 9.29 -0.11 0.58
C GLY A 599 10.67 0.42 0.91
N LEU A 600 10.86 0.82 2.17
CA LEU A 600 12.13 1.23 2.75
C LEU A 600 12.38 0.42 4.02
N ILE A 601 13.57 -0.16 4.13
CA ILE A 601 14.05 -0.87 5.33
C ILE A 601 15.40 -0.27 5.72
N ILE A 602 15.53 0.09 6.98
CA ILE A 602 16.77 0.59 7.56
C ILE A 602 17.13 -0.28 8.76
N ARG A 603 18.34 -0.81 8.77
CA ARG A 603 18.89 -1.61 9.86
C ARG A 603 20.09 -0.89 10.46
N GLY A 604 20.06 -0.63 11.76
CA GLY A 604 21.19 -0.10 12.52
C GLY A 604 22.27 -1.17 12.79
N ALA A 605 22.59 -1.97 11.76
CA ALA A 605 23.59 -3.04 11.84
C ALA A 605 24.11 -3.40 10.44
N ALA A 606 25.27 -4.03 10.38
CA ALA A 606 25.71 -4.71 9.17
C ALA A 606 24.78 -5.88 8.85
N SER A 607 24.36 -6.02 7.61
CA SER A 607 23.62 -7.18 7.11
C SER A 607 24.55 -8.21 6.52
N THR A 608 24.26 -9.49 6.75
CA THR A 608 24.94 -10.60 6.09
C THR A 608 24.58 -10.65 4.60
N ALA A 609 25.38 -11.32 3.79
CA ALA A 609 25.10 -11.50 2.35
C ALA A 609 23.72 -12.16 2.10
N THR A 610 23.32 -13.11 2.93
CA THR A 610 22.03 -13.78 2.85
C THR A 610 20.88 -12.83 3.18
N GLU A 611 20.99 -12.01 4.23
CA GLU A 611 19.98 -11.01 4.58
C GLU A 611 19.83 -9.95 3.48
N ILE A 612 20.95 -9.53 2.88
CA ILE A 612 20.95 -8.60 1.75
C ILE A 612 20.18 -9.22 0.58
N SER A 613 20.57 -10.42 0.15
CA SER A 613 19.94 -11.11 -0.98
C SER A 613 18.43 -11.34 -0.76
N ASN A 614 18.05 -11.82 0.43
CA ASN A 614 16.65 -12.06 0.76
C ASN A 614 15.81 -10.77 0.75
N THR A 615 16.37 -9.68 1.29
CA THR A 615 15.67 -8.39 1.34
C THR A 615 15.54 -7.77 -0.05
N GLU A 616 16.61 -7.81 -0.87
CA GLU A 616 16.57 -7.37 -2.26
C GLU A 616 15.56 -8.18 -3.07
N THR A 617 15.51 -9.51 -2.91
CA THR A 617 14.54 -10.39 -3.56
C THR A 617 13.11 -10.05 -3.14
N TRP A 618 12.87 -9.81 -1.85
CA TRP A 618 11.53 -9.43 -1.36
C TRP A 618 11.07 -8.08 -1.95
N LEU A 619 11.94 -7.09 -2.02
CA LEU A 619 11.66 -5.81 -2.67
C LEU A 619 11.43 -5.99 -4.17
N ASN A 620 12.20 -6.87 -4.84
CA ASN A 620 12.02 -7.16 -6.26
C ASN A 620 10.66 -7.82 -6.55
N GLY A 621 10.14 -8.60 -5.61
CA GLY A 621 8.76 -9.10 -5.67
C GLY A 621 7.71 -7.97 -5.82
N LYS A 622 8.01 -6.74 -5.34
CA LYS A 622 7.15 -5.56 -5.43
C LYS A 622 7.48 -4.66 -6.61
N THR A 623 8.76 -4.41 -6.86
CA THR A 623 9.20 -3.43 -7.86
C THR A 623 9.32 -4.01 -9.26
N LYS A 624 9.61 -5.31 -9.37
CA LYS A 624 9.97 -5.98 -10.63
C LYS A 624 11.09 -5.23 -11.36
N ALA A 625 12.09 -4.78 -10.60
CA ALA A 625 13.20 -3.97 -11.11
C ALA A 625 14.19 -4.79 -11.93
N TYR A 626 14.30 -6.12 -11.65
CA TYR A 626 15.17 -7.05 -12.37
C TYR A 626 14.65 -8.49 -12.27
#